data_03272b516ed91175aeaf54146b5d39d7
#
_entry.id   03272b516ed91175aeaf54146b5d39d7
#
_cell.length_a   1.000
_cell.length_b   1.000
_cell.length_c   1.000
_cell.angle_alpha   90.00
_cell.angle_beta   90.00
_cell.angle_gamma   90.00
#
_symmetry.space_group_name_H-M   'P 1'
#
loop_
_entity.id
_entity.type
_entity.pdbx_description
1 polymer ?
#
loop_
_entity_poly.entity_id
_entity_poly.type
_entity_poly.pdbx_seq_one_letter_code
_entity_poly.pdbx_strand_id
1 'polypeptide(L)'
;MALLIIWMPGIHLFNGSCFNHTVIVFDQRGIANSTVGSKPYTYPQLANDTAGLLDALKIPKADIMGYSLGGHIAQAFTISHPEKVNRLILVATTCGGKDGIPKPPEFLKLQADVVNKSLHNIPITQELKALNVASLGSGWIKLHPETAVIPANTTSLQQLKPGLPPDIANKQNNLGSWEKTNWSGACDKEAKLAKPTLVITGTDDNNYMPHGNALILASKIPGAWLVQIKNAGHAVVDQYPIELSKIMNTFLSTTAPNNSMIH
;
A
#
# COMPACT_ATOMS: atom_id res chain seq x y z
N MET A 1 -18.41 12.80 0.10
CA MET A 1 -17.65 12.05 1.13
C MET A 1 -16.16 12.15 0.76
N ALA A 2 -15.23 12.06 1.70
CA ALA A 2 -13.81 12.11 1.40
C ALA A 2 -13.24 10.69 1.29
N LEU A 3 -12.40 10.42 0.27
CA LEU A 3 -11.57 9.23 0.12
C LEU A 3 -10.11 9.65 0.29
N LEU A 4 -9.48 9.21 1.36
CA LEU A 4 -8.07 9.46 1.63
C LEU A 4 -7.23 8.28 1.14
N ILE A 5 -6.27 8.56 0.29
CA ILE A 5 -5.36 7.57 -0.28
C ILE A 5 -4.00 7.71 0.41
N ILE A 6 -3.55 6.66 1.07
CA ILE A 6 -2.28 6.59 1.77
C ILE A 6 -1.26 5.86 0.90
N TRP A 7 -0.14 6.54 0.68
CA TRP A 7 1.02 6.06 -0.07
C TRP A 7 0.76 5.69 -1.52
N MET A 8 1.12 6.60 -2.41
CA MET A 8 1.28 6.29 -3.84
C MET A 8 2.06 7.38 -4.56
N PRO A 9 3.38 7.26 -4.73
CA PRO A 9 4.06 8.09 -5.71
C PRO A 9 3.61 7.66 -7.11
N GLY A 10 2.97 8.57 -7.86
CA GLY A 10 2.72 8.42 -9.31
C GLY A 10 1.44 7.70 -9.73
N ILE A 11 0.45 7.52 -8.86
CA ILE A 11 -0.81 6.90 -9.29
C ILE A 11 -1.66 7.82 -10.15
N HIS A 12 -1.80 7.39 -11.40
CA HIS A 12 -2.77 7.89 -12.36
C HIS A 12 -4.16 7.23 -12.23
N LEU A 13 -4.46 6.52 -11.13
CA LEU A 13 -5.71 5.80 -10.89
C LEU A 13 -6.97 6.67 -11.01
N PHE A 14 -6.81 7.97 -10.93
CA PHE A 14 -7.94 8.87 -10.76
C PHE A 14 -7.92 10.02 -11.77
N ASN A 15 -8.07 9.71 -13.05
CA ASN A 15 -8.50 10.71 -14.02
C ASN A 15 -9.93 11.17 -13.66
N GLY A 16 -10.05 11.86 -12.53
CA GLY A 16 -11.15 12.79 -12.17
C GLY A 16 -12.60 12.33 -12.19
N SER A 17 -12.94 11.16 -12.71
CA SER A 17 -14.32 10.82 -13.05
C SER A 17 -14.93 9.61 -12.32
N CYS A 18 -14.20 9.01 -11.39
CA CYS A 18 -14.62 7.70 -10.87
C CYS A 18 -15.36 7.70 -9.54
N PHE A 19 -15.33 8.77 -8.76
CA PHE A 19 -15.95 8.76 -7.43
C PHE A 19 -16.77 10.03 -7.17
N ASN A 20 -17.98 9.89 -6.63
CA ASN A 20 -18.69 10.99 -5.99
C ASN A 20 -18.00 11.35 -4.64
N HIS A 21 -16.67 11.38 -4.63
CA HIS A 21 -15.85 11.61 -3.45
C HIS A 21 -14.81 12.70 -3.74
N THR A 22 -14.51 13.50 -2.75
CA THR A 22 -13.30 14.31 -2.76
C THR A 22 -12.12 13.38 -2.48
N VAL A 23 -11.23 13.19 -3.45
CA VAL A 23 -10.03 12.35 -3.29
C VAL A 23 -8.92 13.20 -2.69
N ILE A 24 -8.30 12.70 -1.62
CA ILE A 24 -7.17 13.32 -0.94
C ILE A 24 -5.96 12.40 -1.07
N VAL A 25 -4.90 12.92 -1.65
CA VAL A 25 -3.59 12.24 -1.77
C VAL A 25 -2.57 13.14 -1.08
N PHE A 26 -1.65 12.58 -0.35
CA PHE A 26 -0.62 13.35 0.34
C PHE A 26 0.70 12.60 0.42
N ASP A 27 1.78 13.34 0.46
CA ASP A 27 3.13 12.81 0.68
C ASP A 27 3.32 12.52 2.17
N GLN A 28 3.74 11.32 2.50
CA GLN A 28 4.11 10.98 3.88
C GLN A 28 5.31 11.81 4.35
N ARG A 29 5.47 11.97 5.67
CA ARG A 29 6.62 12.68 6.22
C ARG A 29 7.93 12.23 5.58
N GLY A 30 8.78 13.17 5.19
CA GLY A 30 10.06 12.92 4.55
C GLY A 30 9.97 12.45 3.09
N ILE A 31 8.79 12.44 2.49
CA ILE A 31 8.59 12.15 1.07
C ILE A 31 8.24 13.44 0.33
N ALA A 32 8.80 13.59 -0.86
CA ALA A 32 8.56 14.70 -1.78
C ALA A 32 8.58 16.09 -1.06
N ASN A 33 7.44 16.77 -0.95
CA ASN A 33 7.34 18.09 -0.36
C ASN A 33 7.03 18.08 1.16
N SER A 34 6.77 16.91 1.75
CA SER A 34 6.48 16.80 3.17
C SER A 34 7.76 16.87 4.02
N THR A 35 7.68 17.59 5.14
CA THR A 35 8.82 17.75 6.06
C THR A 35 9.23 16.41 6.68
N VAL A 36 10.53 16.26 6.95
CA VAL A 36 11.09 15.05 7.60
C VAL A 36 10.57 14.90 9.04
N GLY A 37 10.48 16.00 9.78
CA GLY A 37 10.12 15.99 11.18
C GLY A 37 11.20 15.34 12.07
N SER A 38 11.05 15.48 13.40
CA SER A 38 11.98 14.93 14.39
C SER A 38 11.57 13.56 14.95
N LYS A 39 10.32 13.15 14.75
CA LYS A 39 9.79 11.89 15.30
C LYS A 39 10.23 10.67 14.48
N PRO A 40 10.38 9.49 15.11
CA PRO A 40 10.66 8.25 14.40
C PRO A 40 9.62 7.91 13.34
N TYR A 41 10.02 7.22 12.27
CA TYR A 41 9.11 6.68 11.27
C TYR A 41 8.65 5.30 11.75
N THR A 42 7.46 5.29 12.34
CA THR A 42 6.77 4.06 12.75
C THR A 42 5.35 4.09 12.21
N TYR A 43 4.73 2.94 12.01
CA TYR A 43 3.34 2.91 11.54
C TYR A 43 2.37 3.66 12.44
N PRO A 44 2.46 3.55 13.79
CA PRO A 44 1.66 4.38 14.68
C PRO A 44 1.90 5.89 14.49
N GLN A 45 3.15 6.32 14.23
CA GLN A 45 3.43 7.73 13.98
C GLN A 45 2.83 8.20 12.65
N LEU A 46 2.95 7.38 11.58
CA LEU A 46 2.36 7.71 10.28
C LEU A 46 0.82 7.69 10.33
N ALA A 47 0.24 6.83 11.14
CA ALA A 47 -1.19 6.84 11.44
C ALA A 47 -1.63 8.13 12.14
N ASN A 48 -0.86 8.60 13.12
CA ASN A 48 -1.12 9.88 13.80
C ASN A 48 -0.96 11.09 12.85
N ASP A 49 -0.01 11.04 11.90
CA ASP A 49 0.14 12.07 10.87
C ASP A 49 -1.11 12.13 9.97
N THR A 50 -1.63 10.96 9.62
CA THR A 50 -2.87 10.82 8.83
C THR A 50 -4.06 11.41 9.60
N ALA A 51 -4.16 11.15 10.91
CA ALA A 51 -5.20 11.73 11.77
C ALA A 51 -5.08 13.27 11.82
N GLY A 52 -3.86 13.76 12.03
CA GLY A 52 -3.58 15.20 12.07
C GLY A 52 -3.90 15.91 10.75
N LEU A 53 -3.66 15.25 9.60
CA LEU A 53 -4.05 15.77 8.29
C LEU A 53 -5.58 15.92 8.17
N LEU A 54 -6.35 14.90 8.55
CA LEU A 54 -7.80 14.96 8.51
C LEU A 54 -8.35 16.06 9.44
N ASP A 55 -7.75 16.24 10.63
CA ASP A 55 -8.13 17.31 11.57
C ASP A 55 -7.82 18.69 10.99
N ALA A 56 -6.64 18.88 10.39
CA ALA A 56 -6.27 20.14 9.75
C ALA A 56 -7.20 20.51 8.59
N LEU A 57 -7.67 19.50 7.85
CA LEU A 57 -8.64 19.65 6.77
C LEU A 57 -10.11 19.75 7.26
N LYS A 58 -10.35 19.64 8.58
CA LYS A 58 -11.68 19.61 9.19
C LYS A 58 -12.57 18.48 8.64
N ILE A 59 -11.96 17.33 8.34
CA ILE A 59 -12.65 16.13 7.86
C ILE A 59 -12.80 15.18 9.05
N PRO A 60 -13.98 15.06 9.63
CA PRO A 60 -14.17 14.24 10.83
C PRO A 60 -14.04 12.74 10.52
N LYS A 61 -14.34 12.32 9.29
CA LYS A 61 -14.36 10.92 8.90
C LYS A 61 -14.19 10.76 7.39
N ALA A 62 -13.41 9.75 6.97
CA ALA A 62 -13.15 9.45 5.56
C ALA A 62 -13.20 7.95 5.27
N ASP A 63 -13.37 7.60 3.99
CA ASP A 63 -13.00 6.29 3.49
C ASP A 63 -11.49 6.26 3.33
N ILE A 64 -10.83 5.19 3.74
CA ILE A 64 -9.37 5.09 3.77
C ILE A 64 -8.93 4.02 2.80
N MET A 65 -8.02 4.39 1.90
CA MET A 65 -7.38 3.43 1.00
C MET A 65 -5.87 3.39 1.28
N GLY A 66 -5.33 2.19 1.40
CA GLY A 66 -3.88 1.96 1.52
C GLY A 66 -3.39 0.94 0.51
N TYR A 67 -2.33 1.28 -0.24
CA TYR A 67 -1.66 0.39 -1.17
C TYR A 67 -0.29 0.02 -0.64
N SER A 68 0.07 -1.28 -0.70
CA SER A 68 1.39 -1.77 -0.29
C SER A 68 1.74 -1.31 1.13
N LEU A 69 2.85 -0.58 1.31
CA LEU A 69 3.23 0.04 2.59
C LEU A 69 2.11 0.94 3.16
N GLY A 70 1.40 1.67 2.29
CA GLY A 70 0.24 2.48 2.69
C GLY A 70 -0.88 1.65 3.30
N GLY A 71 -0.99 0.38 2.93
CA GLY A 71 -1.91 -0.57 3.56
C GLY A 71 -1.55 -0.85 5.02
N HIS A 72 -0.27 -0.92 5.37
CA HIS A 72 0.16 -1.04 6.77
C HIS A 72 -0.22 0.21 7.58
N ILE A 73 -0.03 1.40 6.97
CA ILE A 73 -0.41 2.66 7.61
C ILE A 73 -1.93 2.75 7.78
N ALA A 74 -2.69 2.36 6.75
CA ALA A 74 -4.16 2.36 6.78
C ALA A 74 -4.72 1.42 7.87
N GLN A 75 -4.12 0.24 8.05
CA GLN A 75 -4.45 -0.68 9.14
C GLN A 75 -4.12 -0.06 10.49
N ALA A 76 -2.89 0.45 10.68
CA ALA A 76 -2.49 1.12 11.91
C ALA A 76 -3.39 2.32 12.24
N PHE A 77 -3.77 3.11 11.23
CA PHE A 77 -4.69 4.24 11.35
C PHE A 77 -6.09 3.77 11.79
N THR A 78 -6.63 2.74 11.13
CA THR A 78 -7.97 2.22 11.44
C THR A 78 -8.05 1.63 12.84
N ILE A 79 -6.96 0.99 13.31
CA ILE A 79 -6.85 0.43 14.66
C ILE A 79 -6.78 1.53 15.71
N SER A 80 -6.02 2.60 15.47
CA SER A 80 -5.78 3.67 16.46
C SER A 80 -6.80 4.81 16.41
N HIS A 81 -7.46 5.03 15.26
CA HIS A 81 -8.42 6.11 15.03
C HIS A 81 -9.71 5.58 14.36
N PRO A 82 -10.38 4.55 14.89
CA PRO A 82 -11.53 3.92 14.24
C PRO A 82 -12.70 4.88 14.04
N GLU A 83 -12.82 5.91 14.88
CA GLU A 83 -13.84 6.94 14.77
C GLU A 83 -13.70 7.79 13.49
N LYS A 84 -12.49 7.89 12.94
CA LYS A 84 -12.18 8.67 11.73
C LYS A 84 -12.35 7.86 10.43
N VAL A 85 -12.70 6.57 10.52
CA VAL A 85 -12.79 5.67 9.36
C VAL A 85 -14.22 5.25 9.09
N ASN A 86 -14.71 5.48 7.85
CA ASN A 86 -15.96 4.93 7.37
C ASN A 86 -15.78 3.51 6.84
N ARG A 87 -14.92 3.37 5.83
CA ARG A 87 -14.59 2.13 5.12
C ARG A 87 -13.09 2.03 4.94
N LEU A 88 -12.59 0.81 4.79
CA LEU A 88 -11.18 0.52 4.57
C LEU A 88 -10.99 -0.22 3.25
N ILE A 89 -10.04 0.22 2.41
CA ILE A 89 -9.64 -0.44 1.18
C ILE A 89 -8.15 -0.76 1.29
N LEU A 90 -7.80 -2.02 1.23
CA LEU A 90 -6.45 -2.54 1.35
C LEU A 90 -6.03 -3.19 0.03
N VAL A 91 -5.02 -2.65 -0.62
CA VAL A 91 -4.56 -3.11 -1.93
C VAL A 91 -3.13 -3.60 -1.86
N ALA A 92 -2.86 -4.82 -2.31
CA ALA A 92 -1.54 -5.44 -2.40
C ALA A 92 -0.72 -5.24 -1.12
N THR A 93 -1.28 -5.65 0.03
CA THR A 93 -0.68 -5.45 1.35
C THR A 93 -0.83 -6.69 2.24
N THR A 94 -0.25 -6.65 3.41
CA THR A 94 -0.30 -7.71 4.43
C THR A 94 -0.61 -7.15 5.80
N CYS A 95 -1.12 -7.95 6.70
CA CYS A 95 -1.20 -7.59 8.12
C CYS A 95 0.12 -7.81 8.87
N GLY A 96 1.12 -8.46 8.25
CA GLY A 96 2.44 -8.72 8.83
C GLY A 96 2.44 -9.72 9.97
N GLY A 97 3.53 -9.70 10.75
CA GLY A 97 3.68 -10.58 11.92
C GLY A 97 3.91 -12.05 11.55
N LYS A 98 3.67 -12.93 12.53
CA LYS A 98 3.92 -14.38 12.41
C LYS A 98 3.01 -15.08 11.39
N ASP A 99 1.83 -14.53 11.12
CA ASP A 99 0.85 -15.10 10.21
C ASP A 99 1.08 -14.65 8.76
N GLY A 100 1.90 -13.61 8.56
CA GLY A 100 2.22 -13.09 7.23
C GLY A 100 3.14 -14.03 6.44
N ILE A 101 2.88 -14.15 5.14
CA ILE A 101 3.78 -14.85 4.21
C ILE A 101 4.95 -13.93 3.89
N PRO A 102 6.19 -14.34 4.19
CA PRO A 102 7.36 -13.51 3.96
C PRO A 102 7.64 -13.33 2.46
N LYS A 103 8.36 -12.27 2.14
CA LYS A 103 8.94 -12.08 0.80
C LYS A 103 9.98 -13.17 0.51
N PRO A 104 10.12 -13.61 -0.76
CA PRO A 104 11.17 -14.54 -1.13
C PRO A 104 12.58 -14.03 -0.77
N PRO A 105 13.49 -14.91 -0.29
CA PRO A 105 14.84 -14.49 0.10
C PRO A 105 15.63 -13.79 -1.02
N GLU A 106 15.48 -14.25 -2.25
CA GLU A 106 16.10 -13.64 -3.43
C GLU A 106 15.57 -12.22 -3.70
N PHE A 107 14.30 -11.98 -3.45
CA PHE A 107 13.71 -10.65 -3.58
C PHE A 107 14.18 -9.71 -2.46
N LEU A 108 14.30 -10.20 -1.23
CA LEU A 108 14.88 -9.44 -0.12
C LEU A 108 16.33 -9.05 -0.41
N LYS A 109 17.10 -9.97 -1.00
CA LYS A 109 18.48 -9.69 -1.44
C LYS A 109 18.52 -8.60 -2.51
N LEU A 110 17.64 -8.68 -3.52
CA LEU A 110 17.54 -7.66 -4.57
C LEU A 110 17.24 -6.27 -3.96
N GLN A 111 16.30 -6.19 -3.02
CA GLN A 111 15.97 -4.95 -2.32
C GLN A 111 17.16 -4.41 -1.52
N ALA A 112 17.89 -5.28 -0.81
CA ALA A 112 19.09 -4.91 -0.07
C ALA A 112 20.22 -4.41 -0.99
N ASP A 113 20.41 -5.05 -2.14
CA ASP A 113 21.40 -4.64 -3.15
C ASP A 113 21.08 -3.24 -3.71
N VAL A 114 19.80 -2.94 -3.98
CA VAL A 114 19.35 -1.58 -4.38
C VAL A 114 19.72 -0.55 -3.32
N VAL A 115 19.39 -0.81 -2.06
CA VAL A 115 19.70 0.11 -0.94
C VAL A 115 21.21 0.31 -0.82
N ASN A 116 21.97 -0.78 -0.77
CA ASN A 116 23.43 -0.73 -0.61
C ASN A 116 24.11 0.02 -1.76
N LYS A 117 23.77 -0.30 -3.01
CA LYS A 117 24.32 0.38 -4.18
C LYS A 117 23.95 1.87 -4.21
N SER A 118 22.70 2.20 -3.86
CA SER A 118 22.24 3.59 -3.79
C SER A 118 23.00 4.41 -2.75
N LEU A 119 23.29 3.84 -1.58
CA LEU A 119 24.09 4.48 -0.52
C LEU A 119 25.54 4.77 -0.95
N HIS A 120 26.08 3.98 -1.88
CA HIS A 120 27.45 4.12 -2.39
C HIS A 120 27.51 4.80 -3.77
N ASN A 121 26.41 5.37 -4.26
CA ASN A 121 26.29 5.99 -5.58
C ASN A 121 26.64 5.04 -6.74
N ILE A 122 26.43 3.75 -6.58
CA ILE A 122 26.61 2.74 -7.62
C ILE A 122 25.34 2.67 -8.48
N PRO A 123 25.45 2.62 -9.83
CA PRO A 123 24.29 2.48 -10.69
C PRO A 123 23.43 1.25 -10.37
N ILE A 124 22.10 1.43 -10.31
CA ILE A 124 21.12 0.39 -9.94
C ILE A 124 20.15 0.04 -11.07
N THR A 125 20.52 0.34 -12.32
CA THR A 125 19.64 0.15 -13.48
C THR A 125 19.16 -1.30 -13.64
N GLN A 126 20.01 -2.28 -13.40
CA GLN A 126 19.66 -3.70 -13.52
C GLN A 126 18.70 -4.13 -12.40
N GLU A 127 18.99 -3.69 -11.18
CA GLU A 127 18.16 -3.97 -10.01
C GLU A 127 16.77 -3.33 -10.14
N LEU A 128 16.70 -2.10 -10.65
CA LEU A 128 15.41 -1.44 -10.90
C LEU A 128 14.60 -2.16 -11.98
N LYS A 129 15.25 -2.67 -13.04
CA LYS A 129 14.58 -3.52 -14.02
C LYS A 129 14.04 -4.79 -13.38
N ALA A 130 14.85 -5.44 -12.55
CA ALA A 130 14.43 -6.65 -11.83
C ALA A 130 13.26 -6.37 -10.88
N LEU A 131 13.29 -5.25 -10.14
CA LEU A 131 12.19 -4.83 -9.28
C LEU A 131 10.92 -4.55 -10.08
N ASN A 132 11.03 -3.90 -11.25
CA ASN A 132 9.88 -3.66 -12.12
C ASN A 132 9.26 -4.98 -12.59
N VAL A 133 10.07 -5.88 -13.14
CA VAL A 133 9.60 -7.22 -13.56
C VAL A 133 8.94 -7.96 -12.40
N ALA A 134 9.54 -7.93 -11.22
CA ALA A 134 8.97 -8.54 -10.02
C ALA A 134 7.63 -7.92 -9.59
N SER A 135 7.41 -6.62 -9.88
CA SER A 135 6.16 -5.93 -9.55
C SER A 135 5.03 -6.24 -10.52
N LEU A 136 5.35 -6.53 -11.78
CA LEU A 136 4.35 -6.80 -12.81
C LEU A 136 3.73 -8.20 -12.69
N GLY A 137 4.49 -9.18 -12.20
CA GLY A 137 4.07 -10.58 -12.19
C GLY A 137 4.19 -11.28 -13.55
N SER A 138 4.36 -12.59 -13.52
CA SER A 138 4.65 -13.39 -14.73
C SER A 138 3.46 -13.46 -15.70
N GLY A 139 2.24 -13.52 -15.20
CA GLY A 139 1.03 -13.57 -16.00
C GLY A 139 0.81 -12.30 -16.81
N TRP A 140 1.04 -11.14 -16.19
CA TRP A 140 0.96 -9.86 -16.88
C TRP A 140 2.03 -9.74 -17.98
N ILE A 141 3.29 -10.06 -17.66
CA ILE A 141 4.40 -9.99 -18.63
C ILE A 141 4.15 -10.91 -19.83
N LYS A 142 3.55 -12.08 -19.61
CA LYS A 142 3.17 -12.97 -20.70
C LYS A 142 2.14 -12.37 -21.66
N LEU A 143 1.22 -11.55 -21.14
CA LEU A 143 0.18 -10.86 -21.94
C LEU A 143 0.67 -9.54 -22.51
N HIS A 144 1.62 -8.88 -21.83
CA HIS A 144 2.13 -7.55 -22.12
C HIS A 144 3.66 -7.50 -22.05
N PRO A 145 4.37 -8.24 -22.93
CA PRO A 145 5.83 -8.37 -22.87
C PRO A 145 6.57 -7.05 -23.01
N GLU A 146 5.96 -6.06 -23.68
CA GLU A 146 6.49 -4.70 -23.85
C GLU A 146 6.67 -3.98 -22.50
N THR A 147 5.88 -4.31 -21.48
CA THR A 147 5.94 -3.67 -20.17
C THR A 147 7.13 -4.10 -19.33
N ALA A 148 7.75 -5.25 -19.64
CA ALA A 148 8.97 -5.71 -19.01
C ALA A 148 10.21 -4.93 -19.47
N VAL A 149 10.09 -4.21 -20.59
CA VAL A 149 11.15 -3.38 -21.15
C VAL A 149 11.04 -1.97 -20.56
N ILE A 150 11.96 -1.62 -19.67
CA ILE A 150 12.07 -0.23 -19.21
C ILE A 150 12.88 0.53 -20.27
N PRO A 151 12.30 1.52 -20.96
CA PRO A 151 13.07 2.38 -21.85
C PRO A 151 14.19 3.07 -21.11
N ALA A 152 15.39 3.15 -21.73
CA ALA A 152 16.57 3.76 -21.13
C ALA A 152 16.38 5.22 -20.67
N ASN A 153 15.34 5.88 -21.22
CA ASN A 153 15.02 7.29 -20.97
C ASN A 153 13.78 7.50 -20.07
N THR A 154 13.32 6.47 -19.32
CA THR A 154 12.20 6.68 -18.42
C THR A 154 12.61 7.57 -17.25
N THR A 155 12.07 8.77 -17.22
CA THR A 155 12.26 9.78 -16.16
C THR A 155 11.93 9.26 -14.76
N SER A 156 11.11 8.23 -14.63
CA SER A 156 10.81 7.56 -13.37
C SER A 156 12.04 6.89 -12.72
N LEU A 157 13.00 6.40 -13.51
CA LEU A 157 14.28 5.88 -13.00
C LEU A 157 15.26 6.99 -12.62
N GLN A 158 15.14 8.16 -13.28
CA GLN A 158 15.95 9.34 -12.98
C GLN A 158 15.42 10.13 -11.79
N GLN A 159 14.13 9.97 -11.44
CA GLN A 159 13.51 10.61 -10.27
C GLN A 159 13.78 9.87 -8.96
N LEU A 160 14.26 8.66 -8.99
CA LEU A 160 14.94 8.07 -7.85
C LEU A 160 16.27 8.81 -7.69
N LYS A 161 16.18 10.01 -7.09
CA LYS A 161 17.38 10.77 -6.72
C LYS A 161 18.34 9.81 -6.02
N PRO A 162 19.62 9.77 -6.41
CA PRO A 162 20.59 8.95 -5.72
C PRO A 162 20.56 9.32 -4.24
N GLY A 163 20.23 8.34 -3.41
CA GLY A 163 20.25 8.45 -1.97
C GLY A 163 19.12 9.30 -1.38
N LEU A 164 18.10 8.64 -0.83
CA LEU A 164 17.41 9.23 0.32
C LEU A 164 18.51 9.68 1.29
N PRO A 165 18.44 10.91 1.86
CA PRO A 165 19.37 11.29 2.91
C PRO A 165 19.52 10.12 3.91
N PRO A 166 20.74 9.81 4.37
CA PRO A 166 20.97 8.63 5.21
C PRO A 166 20.07 8.56 6.43
N ASP A 167 19.66 9.70 6.97
CA ASP A 167 18.74 9.81 8.08
C ASP A 167 17.30 9.40 7.68
N ILE A 168 16.85 9.71 6.47
CA ILE A 168 15.55 9.28 5.94
C ILE A 168 15.57 7.79 5.61
N ALA A 169 16.63 7.31 4.97
CA ALA A 169 16.80 5.89 4.68
C ALA A 169 16.78 5.04 5.97
N ASN A 170 17.51 5.48 7.01
CA ASN A 170 17.51 4.82 8.31
C ASN A 170 16.15 4.89 9.01
N LYS A 171 15.43 5.99 8.88
CA LYS A 171 14.08 6.13 9.44
C LYS A 171 13.07 5.24 8.71
N GLN A 172 13.18 5.11 7.38
CA GLN A 172 12.35 4.19 6.59
C GLN A 172 12.68 2.71 6.85
N ASN A 173 13.94 2.37 7.13
CA ASN A 173 14.32 1.01 7.49
C ASN A 173 13.62 0.50 8.76
N ASN A 174 13.20 1.39 9.66
CA ASN A 174 12.41 1.01 10.83
C ASN A 174 10.99 0.53 10.45
N LEU A 175 10.48 0.90 9.27
CA LEU A 175 9.18 0.40 8.78
C LEU A 175 9.24 -1.09 8.39
N GLY A 176 10.41 -1.62 8.06
CA GLY A 176 10.61 -3.06 7.84
C GLY A 176 10.30 -3.94 9.05
N SER A 177 10.15 -3.37 10.24
CA SER A 177 9.72 -4.11 11.43
C SER A 177 8.30 -4.69 11.32
N TRP A 178 7.43 -4.11 10.48
CA TRP A 178 6.07 -4.61 10.25
C TRP A 178 6.05 -6.01 9.64
N GLU A 179 7.03 -6.30 8.80
CA GLU A 179 7.13 -7.57 8.07
C GLU A 179 7.92 -8.64 8.85
N LYS A 180 8.56 -8.28 9.96
CA LYS A 180 9.33 -9.24 10.77
C LYS A 180 8.40 -10.23 11.47
N THR A 181 8.75 -11.52 11.39
CA THR A 181 7.96 -12.61 11.96
C THR A 181 7.81 -12.56 13.48
N ASN A 182 8.73 -11.90 14.17
CA ASN A 182 8.69 -11.72 15.63
C ASN A 182 7.87 -10.50 16.08
N TRP A 183 7.35 -9.71 15.13
CA TRP A 183 6.46 -8.61 15.42
C TRP A 183 5.00 -9.05 15.19
N SER A 184 4.11 -8.74 16.14
CA SER A 184 2.71 -9.19 16.06
C SER A 184 1.94 -8.63 14.85
N GLY A 185 2.46 -7.60 14.19
CA GLY A 185 1.76 -6.96 13.08
C GLY A 185 0.40 -6.40 13.49
N ALA A 186 -0.50 -6.37 12.53
CA ALA A 186 -1.90 -6.03 12.74
C ALA A 186 -2.81 -7.26 12.80
N CYS A 187 -2.37 -8.44 12.34
CA CYS A 187 -3.20 -9.63 12.17
C CYS A 187 -4.05 -10.00 13.40
N ASP A 188 -3.48 -9.89 14.60
CA ASP A 188 -4.20 -10.20 15.84
C ASP A 188 -5.24 -9.11 16.23
N LYS A 189 -5.18 -7.94 15.57
CA LYS A 189 -6.05 -6.79 15.81
C LYS A 189 -7.12 -6.63 14.73
N GLU A 190 -6.95 -7.27 13.57
CA GLU A 190 -7.85 -7.16 12.42
C GLU A 190 -9.27 -7.62 12.73
N ALA A 191 -9.44 -8.61 13.59
CA ALA A 191 -10.75 -9.07 14.05
C ALA A 191 -11.56 -7.98 14.79
N LYS A 192 -10.88 -6.92 15.27
CA LYS A 192 -11.48 -5.76 15.95
C LYS A 192 -11.84 -4.63 14.98
N LEU A 193 -11.45 -4.75 13.71
CA LEU A 193 -11.78 -3.77 12.68
C LEU A 193 -13.26 -3.93 12.30
N ALA A 194 -14.15 -3.33 13.07
CA ALA A 194 -15.58 -3.30 12.77
C ALA A 194 -15.90 -2.28 11.66
N LYS A 195 -15.16 -2.32 10.56
CA LYS A 195 -15.35 -1.43 9.41
C LYS A 195 -15.59 -2.26 8.15
N PRO A 196 -16.52 -1.85 7.27
CA PRO A 196 -16.60 -2.45 5.95
C PRO A 196 -15.22 -2.37 5.30
N THR A 197 -14.69 -3.53 4.89
CA THR A 197 -13.34 -3.62 4.35
C THR A 197 -13.33 -4.33 3.00
N LEU A 198 -12.59 -3.77 2.05
CA LEU A 198 -12.29 -4.36 0.75
C LEU A 198 -10.80 -4.66 0.69
N VAL A 199 -10.45 -5.92 0.42
CA VAL A 199 -9.07 -6.36 0.21
C VAL A 199 -8.91 -6.71 -1.27
N ILE A 200 -7.90 -6.14 -1.92
CA ILE A 200 -7.60 -6.37 -3.35
C ILE A 200 -6.16 -6.84 -3.50
N THR A 201 -5.94 -7.84 -4.35
CA THR A 201 -4.58 -8.33 -4.67
C THR A 201 -4.50 -8.82 -6.11
N GLY A 202 -3.29 -8.76 -6.67
CA GLY A 202 -2.96 -9.48 -7.90
C GLY A 202 -2.60 -10.94 -7.57
N THR A 203 -3.04 -11.90 -8.39
CA THR A 203 -2.74 -13.33 -8.15
C THR A 203 -1.27 -13.67 -8.35
N ASP A 204 -0.54 -12.81 -9.08
CA ASP A 204 0.89 -12.98 -9.39
C ASP A 204 1.79 -12.06 -8.55
N ASP A 205 1.27 -11.42 -7.51
CA ASP A 205 2.11 -10.74 -6.52
C ASP A 205 2.80 -11.79 -5.64
N ASN A 206 3.94 -12.26 -6.12
CA ASN A 206 4.70 -13.31 -5.46
C ASN A 206 5.95 -12.77 -4.73
N ASN A 207 6.29 -11.49 -4.98
CA ASN A 207 7.54 -10.91 -4.53
C ASN A 207 7.37 -9.81 -3.49
N TYR A 208 6.55 -8.80 -3.79
CA TYR A 208 6.39 -7.64 -2.91
C TYR A 208 5.51 -7.93 -1.70
N MET A 209 4.28 -8.41 -1.97
CA MET A 209 3.30 -8.80 -0.96
C MET A 209 2.64 -10.09 -1.43
N PRO A 210 3.28 -11.27 -1.23
CA PRO A 210 2.77 -12.53 -1.74
C PRO A 210 1.26 -12.64 -1.57
N HIS A 211 0.54 -12.91 -2.67
CA HIS A 211 -0.93 -12.76 -2.74
C HIS A 211 -1.69 -13.50 -1.64
N GLY A 212 -1.13 -14.60 -1.12
CA GLY A 212 -1.67 -15.31 0.03
C GLY A 212 -1.83 -14.44 1.28
N ASN A 213 -1.06 -13.34 1.41
CA ASN A 213 -1.25 -12.39 2.48
C ASN A 213 -2.62 -11.70 2.43
N ALA A 214 -3.14 -11.43 1.25
CA ALA A 214 -4.47 -10.84 1.10
C ALA A 214 -5.58 -11.81 1.53
N LEU A 215 -5.40 -13.12 1.28
CA LEU A 215 -6.32 -14.14 1.76
C LEU A 215 -6.31 -14.22 3.29
N ILE A 216 -5.10 -14.20 3.90
CA ILE A 216 -4.96 -14.17 5.36
C ILE A 216 -5.65 -12.92 5.91
N LEU A 217 -5.35 -11.75 5.35
CA LEU A 217 -5.91 -10.47 5.77
C LEU A 217 -7.45 -10.48 5.70
N ALA A 218 -8.03 -10.90 4.57
CA ALA A 218 -9.47 -10.98 4.41
C ALA A 218 -10.13 -12.01 5.36
N SER A 219 -9.45 -13.12 5.66
CA SER A 219 -9.96 -14.11 6.61
C SER A 219 -9.99 -13.62 8.06
N LYS A 220 -9.17 -12.63 8.40
CA LYS A 220 -9.06 -12.06 9.74
C LYS A 220 -10.02 -10.89 9.99
N ILE A 221 -10.49 -10.23 8.94
CA ILE A 221 -11.39 -9.07 9.04
C ILE A 221 -12.84 -9.56 8.81
N PRO A 222 -13.71 -9.52 9.82
CA PRO A 222 -15.09 -9.97 9.68
C PRO A 222 -15.83 -9.23 8.56
N GLY A 223 -16.42 -9.98 7.62
CA GLY A 223 -17.19 -9.42 6.51
C GLY A 223 -16.37 -8.69 5.44
N ALA A 224 -15.06 -8.88 5.41
CA ALA A 224 -14.23 -8.31 4.36
C ALA A 224 -14.57 -8.89 2.98
N TRP A 225 -14.63 -8.00 1.98
CA TRP A 225 -14.64 -8.41 0.58
C TRP A 225 -13.23 -8.73 0.13
N LEU A 226 -13.06 -9.81 -0.60
CA LEU A 226 -11.77 -10.17 -1.22
C LEU A 226 -11.92 -10.18 -2.72
N VAL A 227 -11.05 -9.41 -3.39
CA VAL A 227 -10.95 -9.38 -4.84
C VAL A 227 -9.55 -9.77 -5.27
N GLN A 228 -9.46 -10.78 -6.12
CA GLN A 228 -8.22 -11.27 -6.70
C GLN A 228 -8.22 -10.98 -8.21
N ILE A 229 -7.26 -10.19 -8.68
CA ILE A 229 -7.12 -9.86 -10.11
C ILE A 229 -6.15 -10.85 -10.75
N LYS A 230 -6.67 -11.67 -11.63
CA LYS A 230 -5.90 -12.71 -12.33
C LYS A 230 -4.80 -12.08 -13.18
N ASN A 231 -3.62 -12.69 -13.17
CA ASN A 231 -2.43 -12.28 -13.90
C ASN A 231 -1.87 -10.92 -13.49
N ALA A 232 -2.40 -10.26 -12.47
CA ALA A 232 -1.83 -9.03 -11.94
C ALA A 232 -0.74 -9.33 -10.91
N GLY A 233 0.31 -8.53 -10.93
CA GLY A 233 1.34 -8.53 -9.90
C GLY A 233 1.07 -7.51 -8.79
N HIS A 234 2.14 -7.06 -8.15
CA HIS A 234 2.07 -5.99 -7.14
C HIS A 234 1.55 -4.68 -7.72
N ALA A 235 1.92 -4.37 -8.97
CA ALA A 235 1.50 -3.18 -9.70
C ALA A 235 0.03 -3.24 -10.19
N VAL A 236 -0.84 -4.00 -9.51
CA VAL A 236 -2.25 -4.20 -9.88
C VAL A 236 -3.00 -2.90 -10.14
N VAL A 237 -2.64 -1.85 -9.45
CA VAL A 237 -3.25 -0.51 -9.57
C VAL A 237 -2.96 0.16 -10.93
N ASP A 238 -1.78 -0.08 -11.48
CA ASP A 238 -1.36 0.43 -12.79
C ASP A 238 -1.77 -0.50 -13.93
N GLN A 239 -1.88 -1.79 -13.64
CA GLN A 239 -2.24 -2.81 -14.61
C GLN A 239 -3.74 -2.82 -14.94
N TYR A 240 -4.58 -2.64 -13.93
CA TYR A 240 -6.05 -2.75 -14.06
C TYR A 240 -6.77 -1.53 -13.45
N PRO A 241 -6.43 -0.28 -13.83
CA PRO A 241 -6.97 0.92 -13.18
C PRO A 241 -8.48 1.05 -13.37
N ILE A 242 -9.02 0.68 -14.52
CA ILE A 242 -10.44 0.79 -14.84
C ILE A 242 -11.26 -0.23 -14.03
N GLU A 243 -10.80 -1.48 -13.98
CA GLU A 243 -11.45 -2.56 -13.23
C GLU A 243 -11.44 -2.25 -11.74
N LEU A 244 -10.31 -1.82 -11.22
CA LEU A 244 -10.18 -1.43 -9.81
C LEU A 244 -11.10 -0.26 -9.46
N SER A 245 -11.17 0.74 -10.33
CA SER A 245 -12.07 1.87 -10.15
C SER A 245 -13.54 1.42 -10.04
N LYS A 246 -13.99 0.51 -10.92
CA LYS A 246 -15.35 -0.05 -10.87
C LYS A 246 -15.61 -0.84 -9.59
N ILE A 247 -14.65 -1.68 -9.18
CA ILE A 247 -14.74 -2.48 -7.96
C ILE A 247 -14.84 -1.57 -6.74
N MET A 248 -13.95 -0.57 -6.63
CA MET A 248 -13.95 0.37 -5.52
C MET A 248 -15.23 1.22 -5.49
N ASN A 249 -15.71 1.71 -6.62
CA ASN A 249 -16.97 2.43 -6.70
C ASN A 249 -18.16 1.59 -6.23
N THR A 250 -18.21 0.32 -6.64
CA THR A 250 -19.25 -0.63 -6.16
C THR A 250 -19.18 -0.76 -4.64
N PHE A 251 -18.00 -0.99 -4.09
CA PHE A 251 -17.82 -1.10 -2.64
C PHE A 251 -18.17 0.19 -1.90
N LEU A 252 -17.72 1.33 -2.40
CA LEU A 252 -17.99 2.65 -1.78
C LEU A 252 -19.46 3.08 -1.87
N SER A 253 -20.22 2.54 -2.83
CA SER A 253 -21.66 2.80 -2.96
C SER A 253 -22.53 1.92 -2.05
N THR A 254 -21.97 0.84 -1.48
CA THR A 254 -22.72 0.01 -0.53
C THR A 254 -23.01 0.80 0.75
N THR A 255 -24.22 0.72 1.26
CA THR A 255 -24.54 1.21 2.60
C THR A 255 -23.80 0.33 3.61
N ALA A 256 -23.07 0.96 4.54
CA ALA A 256 -22.55 0.22 5.69
C ALA A 256 -23.75 -0.50 6.36
N PRO A 257 -23.65 -1.80 6.69
CA PRO A 257 -24.71 -2.46 7.41
C PRO A 257 -25.02 -1.64 8.68
N ASN A 258 -26.24 -1.19 8.81
CA ASN A 258 -26.70 -0.57 10.06
C ASN A 258 -26.56 -1.64 11.15
N ASN A 259 -25.71 -1.41 12.13
CA ASN A 259 -25.55 -2.27 13.31
C ASN A 259 -26.83 -2.35 14.19
N SER A 260 -27.99 -2.01 13.65
CA SER A 260 -29.27 -2.01 14.37
C SER A 260 -30.13 -3.26 14.16
N MET A 261 -29.59 -4.31 13.54
CA MET A 261 -30.32 -5.59 13.39
C MET A 261 -29.46 -6.79 13.76
N ILE A 262 -29.07 -6.92 15.01
CA ILE A 262 -28.84 -8.22 15.65
C ILE A 262 -29.46 -8.11 17.03
N HIS A 263 -30.71 -8.50 17.12
CA HIS A 263 -31.38 -8.90 18.35
C HIS A 263 -31.30 -10.42 18.49
#